data_63cc3065dfc1c62a73e90aa856d1b475
#
_entry.id   63cc3065dfc1c62a73e90aa856d1b475
#
_cell.length_a   1.000
_cell.length_b   1.000
_cell.length_c   1.000
_cell.angle_alpha   90.00
_cell.angle_beta   90.00
_cell.angle_gamma   90.00
#
_symmetry.space_group_name_H-M   'P 1'
#
loop_
_entity.id
_entity.type
_entity.pdbx_description
1 polymer ?
#
loop_
_entity_poly.entity_id
_entity_poly.type
_entity_poly.pdbx_seq_one_letter_code
_entity_poly.pdbx_strand_id
1 'polypeptide(L)'
;MTLTTLDWLILAACLFFPFIVAARAARRAGESLGQYFLAGRELPWWLAGTSMVATTFAADTPLLVTGILATAGVFGLWQLWIFAPTFLLMGFVLGGAWRRAGVLTDAELTEVRYGGTPAAVLRGAKAVYFGTVINCTVLAW
;
A
#
# COMPACT_ATOMS: atom_id res chain seq x y z
N MET A 1 -17.94 -28.35 5.00
CA MET A 1 -17.30 -27.86 6.24
C MET A 1 -18.30 -26.91 6.88
N THR A 2 -18.70 -27.17 8.13
CA THR A 2 -19.59 -26.29 8.90
C THR A 2 -18.74 -25.45 9.82
N LEU A 3 -18.92 -24.13 9.74
CA LEU A 3 -18.23 -23.19 10.62
C LEU A 3 -18.68 -23.42 12.06
N THR A 4 -17.71 -23.48 12.97
CA THR A 4 -17.98 -23.59 14.41
C THR A 4 -18.32 -22.22 14.99
N THR A 5 -18.90 -22.18 16.20
CA THR A 5 -19.20 -20.92 16.90
C THR A 5 -17.93 -20.07 17.11
N LEU A 6 -16.80 -20.74 17.32
CA LEU A 6 -15.49 -20.08 17.47
C LEU A 6 -15.04 -19.36 16.18
N ASP A 7 -15.29 -20.00 15.01
CA ASP A 7 -14.96 -19.41 13.72
C ASP A 7 -15.77 -18.12 13.47
N TRP A 8 -17.05 -18.13 13.84
CA TRP A 8 -17.91 -16.96 13.75
C TRP A 8 -17.46 -15.82 14.67
N LEU A 9 -17.00 -16.14 15.89
CA LEU A 9 -16.47 -15.13 16.81
C LEU A 9 -15.17 -14.51 16.28
N ILE A 10 -14.26 -15.30 15.72
CA ILE A 10 -13.02 -14.82 15.11
C ILE A 10 -13.34 -13.93 13.89
N LEU A 11 -14.22 -14.36 13.01
CA LEU A 11 -14.64 -13.58 11.85
C LEU A 11 -15.27 -12.24 12.27
N ALA A 12 -16.15 -12.26 13.26
CA ALA A 12 -16.74 -11.04 13.79
C ALA A 12 -15.69 -10.10 14.39
N ALA A 13 -14.75 -10.62 15.17
CA ALA A 13 -13.67 -9.82 15.76
C ALA A 13 -12.78 -9.21 14.67
N CYS A 14 -12.38 -9.98 13.66
CA CYS A 14 -11.60 -9.49 12.52
C CYS A 14 -12.33 -8.44 11.69
N LEU A 15 -13.66 -8.52 11.61
CA LEU A 15 -14.46 -7.56 10.88
C LEU A 15 -14.66 -6.26 11.68
N PHE A 16 -15.01 -6.36 12.96
CA PHE A 16 -15.35 -5.18 13.77
C PHE A 16 -14.13 -4.40 14.28
N PHE A 17 -13.00 -5.07 14.52
CA PHE A 17 -11.79 -4.42 15.00
C PHE A 17 -11.30 -3.28 14.11
N PRO A 18 -11.18 -3.44 12.76
CA PRO A 18 -10.80 -2.34 11.86
C PRO A 18 -11.78 -1.17 11.89
N PHE A 19 -13.10 -1.43 12.01
CA PHE A 19 -14.09 -0.36 12.12
C PHE A 19 -13.94 0.47 13.39
N ILE A 20 -13.64 -0.16 14.51
CA ILE A 20 -13.41 0.54 15.78
C ILE A 20 -12.16 1.43 15.68
N VAL A 21 -11.08 0.90 15.09
CA VAL A 21 -9.84 1.66 14.87
C VAL A 21 -10.09 2.82 13.89
N ALA A 22 -10.76 2.56 12.78
CA ALA A 22 -11.10 3.57 11.78
C ALA A 22 -11.98 4.68 12.37
N ALA A 23 -12.99 4.34 13.16
CA ALA A 23 -13.87 5.33 13.80
C ALA A 23 -13.10 6.24 14.77
N ARG A 24 -12.11 5.71 15.50
CA ARG A 24 -11.23 6.52 16.35
C ARG A 24 -10.29 7.42 15.54
N ALA A 25 -9.76 6.92 14.44
CA ALA A 25 -8.86 7.67 13.57
C ALA A 25 -9.57 8.72 12.70
N ALA A 26 -10.85 8.49 12.37
CA ALA A 26 -11.63 9.35 11.47
C ALA A 26 -11.71 10.81 11.90
N ARG A 27 -11.79 11.07 13.21
CA ARG A 27 -11.82 12.44 13.74
C ARG A 27 -10.55 13.22 13.40
N ARG A 28 -9.38 12.60 13.58
CA ARG A 28 -8.07 13.21 13.26
C ARG A 28 -7.86 13.32 11.75
N ALA A 29 -8.28 12.31 11.00
CA ALA A 29 -8.17 12.31 9.55
C ALA A 29 -8.95 13.46 8.87
N GLY A 30 -10.04 13.93 9.49
CA GLY A 30 -10.84 15.05 8.98
C GLY A 30 -10.24 16.45 9.20
N GLU A 31 -9.17 16.59 9.99
CA GLU A 31 -8.62 17.90 10.34
C GLU A 31 -7.83 18.55 9.19
N SER A 32 -7.13 17.77 8.37
CA SER A 32 -6.38 18.28 7.22
C SER A 32 -6.04 17.18 6.22
N LEU A 33 -5.69 17.58 4.98
CA LEU A 33 -5.19 16.65 3.95
C LEU A 33 -3.91 15.93 4.40
N GLY A 34 -3.04 16.61 5.13
CA GLY A 34 -1.82 16.00 5.69
C GLY A 34 -2.12 14.95 6.75
N GLN A 35 -3.16 15.16 7.58
CA GLN A 35 -3.63 14.15 8.53
C GLN A 35 -4.26 12.96 7.81
N TYR A 36 -5.06 13.22 6.77
CA TYR A 36 -5.72 12.16 6.02
C TYR A 36 -4.74 11.24 5.27
N PHE A 37 -3.78 11.80 4.52
CA PHE A 37 -2.86 11.02 3.68
C PHE A 37 -1.60 10.54 4.41
N LEU A 38 -1.09 11.32 5.36
CA LEU A 38 0.21 11.08 5.99
C LEU A 38 0.11 10.85 7.51
N ALA A 39 -1.10 10.81 8.09
CA ALA A 39 -1.32 10.76 9.53
C ALA A 39 -0.45 11.79 10.29
N GLY A 40 -0.34 13.02 9.74
CA GLY A 40 0.49 14.10 10.30
C GLY A 40 2.00 13.82 10.29
N ARG A 41 2.48 12.74 9.67
CA ARG A 41 3.87 12.24 9.73
C ARG A 41 4.32 11.87 11.15
N GLU A 42 3.37 11.56 12.03
CA GLU A 42 3.60 11.22 13.45
C GLU A 42 3.56 9.73 13.73
N LEU A 43 3.33 8.89 12.69
CA LEU A 43 3.27 7.45 12.86
C LEU A 43 4.62 6.90 13.32
N PRO A 44 4.65 6.07 14.38
CA PRO A 44 5.85 5.37 14.78
C PRO A 44 6.29 4.40 13.66
N TRP A 45 7.59 4.22 13.51
CA TRP A 45 8.19 3.44 12.42
C TRP A 45 7.65 2.01 12.29
N TRP A 46 7.37 1.36 13.42
CA TRP A 46 6.85 -0.01 13.44
C TRP A 46 5.41 -0.08 12.90
N LEU A 47 4.57 0.93 13.19
CA LEU A 47 3.19 0.99 12.70
C LEU A 47 3.16 1.29 11.20
N ALA A 48 4.00 2.22 10.74
CA ALA A 48 4.16 2.50 9.32
C ALA A 48 4.67 1.27 8.56
N GLY A 49 5.67 0.58 9.12
CA GLY A 49 6.23 -0.64 8.53
C GLY A 49 5.20 -1.78 8.45
N THR A 50 4.46 -2.05 9.53
CA THR A 50 3.41 -3.08 9.52
C THR A 50 2.27 -2.74 8.55
N SER A 51 1.90 -1.47 8.43
CA SER A 51 0.89 -1.02 7.46
C SER A 51 1.36 -1.28 6.02
N MET A 52 2.62 -0.96 5.69
CA MET A 52 3.18 -1.24 4.36
C MET A 52 3.23 -2.75 4.06
N VAL A 53 3.65 -3.56 5.02
CA VAL A 53 3.65 -5.03 4.85
C VAL A 53 2.22 -5.54 4.65
N ALA A 54 1.25 -5.06 5.42
CA ALA A 54 -0.15 -5.48 5.31
C ALA A 54 -0.77 -5.12 3.95
N THR A 55 -0.36 -4.01 3.33
CA THR A 55 -0.85 -3.62 1.99
C THR A 55 -0.19 -4.39 0.86
N THR A 56 1.03 -4.88 1.05
CA THR A 56 1.75 -5.66 0.03
C THR A 56 1.53 -7.16 0.14
N PHE A 57 1.14 -7.65 1.31
CA PHE A 57 0.89 -9.07 1.56
C PHE A 57 -0.62 -9.35 1.49
N ALA A 58 -1.12 -9.60 0.29
CA ALA A 58 -2.51 -9.97 0.06
C ALA A 58 -2.68 -11.50 -0.10
N ALA A 59 -3.89 -11.98 -0.24
CA ALA A 59 -4.19 -13.40 -0.36
C ALA A 59 -3.64 -14.07 -1.63
N ASP A 60 -3.39 -13.27 -2.67
CA ASP A 60 -2.73 -13.69 -3.92
C ASP A 60 -1.25 -14.04 -3.75
N THR A 61 -0.56 -13.43 -2.77
CA THR A 61 0.88 -13.69 -2.53
C THR A 61 1.16 -15.17 -2.21
N PRO A 62 0.48 -15.84 -1.28
CA PRO A 62 0.64 -17.28 -1.06
C PRO A 62 0.29 -18.11 -2.29
N LEU A 63 -0.74 -17.72 -3.05
CA LEU A 63 -1.13 -18.43 -4.27
C LEU A 63 -0.06 -18.31 -5.36
N LEU A 64 0.52 -17.12 -5.54
CA LEU A 64 1.62 -16.88 -6.47
C LEU A 64 2.85 -17.74 -6.10
N VAL A 65 3.25 -17.73 -4.83
CA VAL A 65 4.40 -18.49 -4.34
C VAL A 65 4.19 -20.00 -4.53
N THR A 66 3.03 -20.51 -4.17
CA THR A 66 2.70 -21.94 -4.35
C THR A 66 2.59 -22.33 -5.82
N GLY A 67 2.06 -21.46 -6.68
CA GLY A 67 2.00 -21.66 -8.12
C GLY A 67 3.39 -21.75 -8.76
N ILE A 68 4.30 -20.82 -8.43
CA ILE A 68 5.70 -20.87 -8.90
C ILE A 68 6.41 -22.13 -8.39
N LEU A 69 6.21 -22.47 -7.11
CA LEU A 69 6.81 -23.66 -6.51
C LEU A 69 6.35 -24.93 -7.22
N ALA A 70 5.08 -25.04 -7.55
CA ALA A 70 4.51 -26.20 -8.21
C ALA A 70 4.98 -26.36 -9.67
N THR A 71 5.18 -25.25 -10.38
CA THR A 71 5.53 -25.27 -11.81
C THR A 71 7.03 -25.21 -12.09
N ALA A 72 7.78 -24.40 -11.35
CA ALA A 72 9.22 -24.13 -11.57
C ALA A 72 10.11 -24.61 -10.41
N GLY A 73 9.52 -25.23 -9.39
CA GLY A 73 10.25 -25.68 -8.20
C GLY A 73 10.81 -24.55 -7.36
N VAL A 74 11.63 -24.89 -6.36
CA VAL A 74 12.24 -23.91 -5.44
C VAL A 74 13.09 -22.87 -6.17
N PHE A 75 13.75 -23.26 -7.26
CA PHE A 75 14.57 -22.33 -8.04
C PHE A 75 13.76 -21.22 -8.70
N GLY A 76 12.48 -21.47 -9.06
CA GLY A 76 11.59 -20.45 -9.60
C GLY A 76 11.32 -19.31 -8.63
N LEU A 77 11.37 -19.55 -7.32
CA LEU A 77 11.19 -18.53 -6.29
C LEU A 77 12.29 -17.47 -6.29
N TRP A 78 13.45 -17.75 -6.93
CA TRP A 78 14.52 -16.77 -7.08
C TRP A 78 14.06 -15.48 -7.76
N GLN A 79 13.07 -15.55 -8.61
CA GLN A 79 12.48 -14.38 -9.27
C GLN A 79 11.88 -13.38 -8.26
N LEU A 80 11.40 -13.86 -7.12
CA LEU A 80 10.82 -13.01 -6.08
C LEU A 80 11.87 -12.31 -5.21
N TRP A 81 13.11 -12.78 -5.24
CA TRP A 81 14.19 -12.17 -4.46
C TRP A 81 14.51 -10.73 -4.86
N ILE A 82 14.16 -10.33 -6.09
CA ILE A 82 14.35 -8.95 -6.55
C ILE A 82 13.57 -7.93 -5.69
N PHE A 83 12.47 -8.36 -5.06
CA PHE A 83 11.70 -7.49 -4.18
C PHE A 83 12.46 -7.10 -2.91
N ALA A 84 13.27 -7.99 -2.35
CA ALA A 84 14.01 -7.71 -1.13
C ALA A 84 14.99 -6.53 -1.28
N PRO A 85 15.96 -6.51 -2.22
CA PRO A 85 16.82 -5.36 -2.42
C PRO A 85 16.06 -4.12 -2.88
N THR A 86 14.96 -4.27 -3.65
CA THR A 86 14.14 -3.13 -4.08
C THR A 86 13.52 -2.41 -2.90
N PHE A 87 12.90 -3.13 -1.96
CA PHE A 87 12.32 -2.52 -0.76
C PHE A 87 13.37 -1.92 0.17
N LEU A 88 14.54 -2.57 0.29
CA LEU A 88 15.66 -2.03 1.07
C LEU A 88 16.17 -0.71 0.47
N LEU A 89 16.41 -0.65 -0.84
CA LEU A 89 16.80 0.57 -1.53
C LEU A 89 15.75 1.66 -1.40
N MET A 90 14.47 1.31 -1.57
CA MET A 90 13.36 2.25 -1.43
C MET A 90 13.29 2.83 -0.02
N GLY A 91 13.43 2.01 1.01
CA GLY A 91 13.38 2.46 2.41
C GLY A 91 14.61 3.27 2.83
N PHE A 92 15.82 2.74 2.61
CA PHE A 92 17.04 3.36 3.12
C PHE A 92 17.57 4.51 2.26
N VAL A 93 17.43 4.42 0.95
CA VAL A 93 17.97 5.43 0.02
C VAL A 93 16.91 6.46 -0.35
N LEU A 94 15.76 6.03 -0.82
CA LEU A 94 14.73 6.93 -1.33
C LEU A 94 13.83 7.49 -0.23
N GLY A 95 13.60 6.79 0.87
CA GLY A 95 12.71 7.24 1.95
C GLY A 95 13.09 8.61 2.52
N GLY A 96 14.37 8.86 2.72
CA GLY A 96 14.86 10.17 3.16
C GLY A 96 14.65 11.29 2.12
N ALA A 97 14.75 10.98 0.84
CA ALA A 97 14.50 11.94 -0.24
C ALA A 97 13.02 12.29 -0.35
N TRP A 98 12.14 11.31 -0.28
CA TRP A 98 10.69 11.49 -0.24
C TRP A 98 10.25 12.38 0.93
N ARG A 99 10.79 12.13 2.11
CA ARG A 99 10.46 12.94 3.29
C ARG A 99 10.89 14.39 3.12
N ARG A 100 12.05 14.64 2.53
CA ARG A 100 12.56 16.01 2.25
C ARG A 100 11.76 16.71 1.15
N ALA A 101 11.27 15.99 0.15
CA ALA A 101 10.45 16.54 -0.92
C ALA A 101 9.14 17.15 -0.41
N GLY A 102 8.63 16.71 0.74
CA GLY A 102 7.45 17.30 1.37
C GLY A 102 6.11 17.00 0.70
N VAL A 103 6.12 16.28 -0.42
CA VAL A 103 4.94 15.97 -1.23
C VAL A 103 3.97 15.02 -0.51
N LEU A 104 2.67 15.18 -0.76
CA LEU A 104 1.61 14.34 -0.21
C LEU A 104 1.38 13.09 -1.07
N THR A 105 1.55 13.21 -2.38
CA THR A 105 1.27 12.14 -3.33
C THR A 105 2.35 12.04 -4.40
N ASP A 106 2.49 10.86 -5.00
CA ASP A 106 3.40 10.63 -6.15
C ASP A 106 3.02 11.52 -7.36
N ALA A 107 1.75 11.83 -7.52
CA ALA A 107 1.27 12.74 -8.56
C ALA A 107 1.76 14.18 -8.36
N GLU A 108 1.83 14.65 -7.11
CA GLU A 108 2.33 15.98 -6.76
C GLU A 108 3.84 16.12 -7.03
N LEU A 109 4.63 15.05 -6.83
CA LEU A 109 6.05 15.05 -7.17
C LEU A 109 6.30 15.43 -8.65
N THR A 110 5.37 15.08 -9.52
CA THR A 110 5.44 15.43 -10.94
C THR A 110 5.38 16.94 -11.17
N GLU A 111 4.53 17.66 -10.41
CA GLU A 111 4.45 19.12 -10.50
C GLU A 111 5.69 19.80 -9.92
N VAL A 112 6.21 19.30 -8.82
CA VAL A 112 7.44 19.82 -8.21
C VAL A 112 8.63 19.70 -9.17
N ARG A 113 8.68 18.61 -9.96
CA ARG A 113 9.79 18.35 -10.88
C ARG A 113 9.69 19.09 -12.20
N TYR A 114 8.52 19.17 -12.80
CA TYR A 114 8.36 19.60 -14.20
C TYR A 114 7.74 20.99 -14.34
N GLY A 115 6.87 21.41 -13.42
CA GLY A 115 6.21 22.72 -13.48
C GLY A 115 5.31 22.94 -14.72
N GLY A 116 4.44 23.94 -14.66
CA GLY A 116 3.64 24.39 -15.80
C GLY A 116 2.54 23.44 -16.26
N THR A 117 1.93 23.76 -17.40
CA THR A 117 0.82 23.02 -18.00
C THR A 117 1.12 21.55 -18.30
N PRO A 118 2.32 21.18 -18.83
CA PRO A 118 2.65 19.78 -19.07
C PRO A 118 2.66 18.93 -17.79
N ALA A 119 3.08 19.51 -16.68
CA ALA A 119 3.09 18.83 -15.38
C ALA A 119 1.66 18.54 -14.88
N ALA A 120 0.74 19.49 -15.06
CA ALA A 120 -0.66 19.32 -14.69
C ALA A 120 -1.34 18.22 -15.53
N VAL A 121 -1.07 18.17 -16.83
CA VAL A 121 -1.57 17.10 -17.72
C VAL A 121 -1.00 15.74 -17.29
N LEU A 122 0.30 15.65 -17.03
CA LEU A 122 0.94 14.41 -16.60
C LEU A 122 0.42 13.96 -15.24
N ARG A 123 0.19 14.88 -14.30
CA ARG A 123 -0.46 14.61 -13.01
C ARG A 123 -1.86 14.03 -13.20
N GLY A 124 -2.69 14.64 -14.05
CA GLY A 124 -4.02 14.14 -14.37
C GLY A 124 -3.99 12.76 -15.00
N ALA A 125 -3.12 12.53 -15.96
CA ALA A 125 -2.93 11.24 -16.61
C ALA A 125 -2.49 10.16 -15.61
N LYS A 126 -1.53 10.45 -14.72
CA LYS A 126 -1.13 9.55 -13.63
C LYS A 126 -2.28 9.23 -12.68
N ALA A 127 -3.05 10.24 -12.27
CA ALA A 127 -4.18 10.05 -11.36
C ALA A 127 -5.25 9.13 -11.97
N VAL A 128 -5.58 9.31 -13.25
CA VAL A 128 -6.51 8.44 -13.98
C VAL A 128 -5.92 7.04 -14.14
N TYR A 129 -4.67 6.91 -14.55
CA TYR A 129 -4.03 5.62 -14.77
C TYR A 129 -3.95 4.78 -13.47
N PHE A 130 -3.44 5.35 -12.40
CA PHE A 130 -3.32 4.63 -11.12
C PHE A 130 -4.67 4.49 -10.40
N GLY A 131 -5.54 5.51 -10.49
CA GLY A 131 -6.85 5.50 -9.82
C GLY A 131 -7.88 4.57 -10.47
N THR A 132 -7.83 4.40 -11.80
CA THR A 132 -8.81 3.57 -12.52
C THR A 132 -8.19 2.33 -13.13
N VAL A 133 -7.24 2.47 -14.07
CA VAL A 133 -6.73 1.35 -14.87
C VAL A 133 -6.11 0.28 -14.00
N ILE A 134 -5.19 0.65 -13.09
CA ILE A 134 -4.51 -0.30 -12.21
C ILE A 134 -5.52 -0.95 -11.24
N ASN A 135 -6.37 -0.16 -10.59
CA ASN A 135 -7.34 -0.70 -9.64
C ASN A 135 -8.39 -1.58 -10.33
N CYS A 136 -8.89 -1.21 -11.52
CA CYS A 136 -9.80 -2.06 -12.27
C CYS A 136 -9.14 -3.38 -12.70
N THR A 137 -7.86 -3.35 -13.05
CA THR A 137 -7.11 -4.58 -13.40
C THR A 137 -6.98 -5.50 -12.19
N VAL A 138 -6.66 -4.95 -11.01
CA VAL A 138 -6.57 -5.73 -9.77
C VAL A 138 -7.91 -6.31 -9.35
N LEU A 139 -9.02 -5.57 -9.54
CA LEU A 139 -10.37 -6.05 -9.23
C LEU A 139 -10.90 -7.08 -10.24
N ALA A 140 -10.39 -7.08 -11.46
CA ALA A 140 -10.79 -8.03 -12.50
C ALA A 140 -10.05 -9.37 -12.41
N TRP A 141 -9.03 -9.50 -11.58
CA TRP A 141 -8.29 -10.73 -11.26
C TRP A 141 -8.91 -11.44 -10.07
#